data_fc9546a35d33679afe3b6302da4cb88d
#
_entry.id   fc9546a35d33679afe3b6302da4cb88d
#
_cell.length_a   1.000
_cell.length_b   1.000
_cell.length_c   1.000
_cell.angle_alpha   90.00
_cell.angle_beta   90.00
_cell.angle_gamma   90.00
#
_symmetry.space_group_name_H-M   'P 1'
#
loop_
_entity.id
_entity.type
_entity.pdbx_description
1 polymer ?
#
loop_
_entity_poly.entity_id
_entity_poly.type
_entity_poly.pdbx_seq_one_letter_code
_entity_poly.pdbx_strand_id
1 'polypeptide(L)'
;MLPMAAYAESSVNPSQSGRDDRAGYECAATSQPAPDSATQWLERGLWASHCYGFQARAVAIDAVGVRTLALSHRIQNGIRQQVVQYLDGPSVSIERRSPVGRLAWTEDNSSSELPSPQRWATHLEEFYSVELEGKTRVAGRDAVKLVFEPRDQWRFSHEWWIDQATGLLLKHVLIDQQGQIIETFQITQLQSPQQYTGVVRLDSPRVALSTPWQVTWLPAGFVNQPVTFTGNDRQQRVYSDGLATVSLFVEPLSSDTTPALQEG
;
A
#
# COMPACT_ATOMS: atom_id res chain seq x y z
N MET A 1 -19.63 -66.06 38.94
CA MET A 1 -19.21 -65.78 37.55
C MET A 1 -19.97 -64.53 37.08
N LEU A 2 -19.32 -63.40 37.14
CA LEU A 2 -19.85 -62.14 36.58
C LEU A 2 -18.97 -61.77 35.41
N PRO A 3 -19.51 -61.28 34.30
CA PRO A 3 -18.69 -60.85 33.16
C PRO A 3 -18.16 -59.42 33.40
N MET A 4 -16.87 -59.25 33.12
CA MET A 4 -16.20 -57.93 33.04
C MET A 4 -16.72 -57.18 31.81
N ALA A 5 -17.23 -55.96 32.02
CA ALA A 5 -17.51 -54.98 30.95
C ALA A 5 -16.20 -54.30 30.55
N ALA A 6 -15.86 -54.41 29.28
CA ALA A 6 -14.76 -53.70 28.66
C ALA A 6 -15.17 -52.23 28.41
N TYR A 7 -14.44 -51.29 29.00
CA TYR A 7 -14.54 -49.87 28.67
C TYR A 7 -13.76 -49.62 27.38
N ALA A 8 -14.47 -49.18 26.35
CA ALA A 8 -13.87 -48.66 25.15
C ALA A 8 -13.33 -47.25 25.42
N GLU A 9 -12.01 -47.08 25.37
CA GLU A 9 -11.36 -45.80 25.38
C GLU A 9 -11.62 -45.10 24.02
N SER A 10 -12.41 -44.06 24.06
CA SER A 10 -12.56 -43.13 22.92
C SER A 10 -11.26 -42.35 22.76
N SER A 11 -10.50 -42.68 21.72
CA SER A 11 -9.33 -41.91 21.27
C SER A 11 -9.79 -40.53 20.79
N VAL A 12 -9.56 -39.52 21.58
CA VAL A 12 -9.68 -38.14 21.18
C VAL A 12 -8.56 -37.83 20.20
N ASN A 13 -8.94 -37.56 18.98
CA ASN A 13 -8.03 -37.18 17.91
C ASN A 13 -7.59 -35.72 18.08
N PRO A 14 -6.30 -35.42 18.40
CA PRO A 14 -5.83 -34.06 18.51
C PRO A 14 -5.31 -33.57 17.16
N SER A 15 -6.21 -33.23 16.25
CA SER A 15 -5.83 -32.62 14.96
C SER A 15 -6.91 -31.67 14.47
N GLN A 16 -7.13 -30.61 15.24
CA GLN A 16 -7.60 -29.35 14.70
C GLN A 16 -6.67 -28.27 15.23
N SER A 17 -5.45 -28.22 14.66
CA SER A 17 -4.66 -27.02 14.67
C SER A 17 -5.51 -25.94 13.98
N GLY A 18 -6.01 -24.99 14.74
CA GLY A 18 -6.74 -23.86 14.23
C GLY A 18 -5.92 -23.23 13.08
N ARG A 19 -6.39 -23.37 11.86
CA ARG A 19 -5.96 -22.54 10.75
C ARG A 19 -6.29 -21.12 11.20
N ASP A 20 -5.24 -20.35 11.41
CA ASP A 20 -5.31 -18.91 11.62
C ASP A 20 -5.76 -18.31 10.27
N ASP A 21 -7.09 -18.20 10.08
CA ASP A 21 -7.76 -17.71 8.86
C ASP A 21 -7.54 -16.20 8.65
N ARG A 22 -6.38 -15.67 9.08
CA ARG A 22 -5.97 -14.30 8.75
C ARG A 22 -5.54 -14.32 7.30
N ALA A 23 -6.32 -13.65 6.47
CA ALA A 23 -6.01 -13.43 5.07
C ALA A 23 -4.58 -12.94 4.92
N GLY A 24 -3.77 -13.67 4.19
CA GLY A 24 -2.37 -13.40 3.97
C GLY A 24 -2.07 -13.34 2.47
N TYR A 25 -1.02 -12.62 2.13
CA TYR A 25 -0.53 -12.48 0.78
C TYR A 25 0.61 -13.45 0.54
N GLU A 26 0.46 -14.39 -0.37
CA GLU A 26 1.48 -15.40 -0.62
C GLU A 26 2.58 -14.86 -1.53
N CYS A 27 3.82 -14.95 -1.05
CA CYS A 27 5.01 -14.49 -1.74
C CYS A 27 5.87 -15.63 -2.32
N ALA A 28 5.35 -16.86 -2.31
CA ALA A 28 6.07 -17.97 -2.92
C ALA A 28 6.40 -17.67 -4.38
N ALA A 29 7.64 -18.00 -4.78
CA ALA A 29 8.09 -17.80 -6.15
C ALA A 29 7.30 -18.72 -7.08
N THR A 30 6.25 -18.20 -7.69
CA THR A 30 5.73 -18.79 -8.91
C THR A 30 6.66 -18.42 -10.04
N SER A 31 7.14 -19.43 -10.79
CA SER A 31 7.87 -19.21 -12.03
C SER A 31 6.91 -18.60 -13.06
N GLN A 32 6.67 -17.31 -12.94
CA GLN A 32 5.85 -16.59 -13.91
C GLN A 32 6.70 -16.19 -15.10
N PRO A 33 6.17 -16.27 -16.33
CA PRO A 33 6.86 -15.74 -17.50
C PRO A 33 7.10 -14.24 -17.32
N ALA A 34 8.06 -13.70 -18.08
CA ALA A 34 8.30 -12.26 -18.06
C ALA A 34 7.02 -11.54 -18.52
N PRO A 35 6.60 -10.46 -17.81
CA PRO A 35 5.42 -9.70 -18.20
C PRO A 35 5.59 -9.09 -19.60
N ASP A 36 4.54 -9.12 -20.40
CA ASP A 36 4.53 -8.60 -21.78
C ASP A 36 3.48 -7.49 -21.98
N SER A 37 2.62 -7.25 -21.00
CA SER A 37 1.59 -6.20 -21.02
C SER A 37 1.72 -5.24 -19.84
N ALA A 38 1.09 -4.06 -19.97
CA ALA A 38 1.02 -3.07 -18.90
C ALA A 38 0.41 -3.66 -17.62
N THR A 39 -0.72 -4.38 -17.76
CA THR A 39 -1.41 -5.02 -16.63
C THR A 39 -0.53 -6.02 -15.90
N GLN A 40 0.18 -6.87 -16.62
CA GLN A 40 1.09 -7.85 -16.00
C GLN A 40 2.28 -7.17 -15.28
N TRP A 41 2.82 -6.07 -15.83
CA TRP A 41 3.84 -5.28 -15.15
C TRP A 41 3.29 -4.59 -13.92
N LEU A 42 2.06 -4.08 -13.97
CA LEU A 42 1.37 -3.51 -12.83
C LEU A 42 1.16 -4.55 -11.73
N GLU A 43 0.61 -5.72 -12.05
CA GLU A 43 0.44 -6.84 -11.13
C GLU A 43 1.77 -7.24 -10.48
N ARG A 44 2.84 -7.35 -11.28
CA ARG A 44 4.17 -7.66 -10.77
C ARG A 44 4.70 -6.59 -9.82
N GLY A 45 4.49 -5.31 -10.13
CA GLY A 45 4.87 -4.19 -9.27
C GLY A 45 4.14 -4.20 -7.94
N LEU A 46 2.84 -4.43 -7.98
CA LEU A 46 2.00 -4.56 -6.80
C LEU A 46 2.42 -5.76 -5.94
N TRP A 47 2.67 -6.92 -6.56
CA TRP A 47 3.18 -8.10 -5.87
C TRP A 47 4.56 -7.84 -5.24
N ALA A 48 5.50 -7.26 -5.98
CA ALA A 48 6.84 -7.02 -5.49
C ALA A 48 6.87 -6.07 -4.28
N SER A 49 5.98 -5.08 -4.24
CA SER A 49 5.86 -4.15 -3.12
C SER A 49 5.50 -4.84 -1.79
N HIS A 50 4.93 -6.04 -1.86
CA HIS A 50 4.60 -6.86 -0.69
C HIS A 50 5.65 -7.90 -0.36
N CYS A 51 6.37 -8.40 -1.36
CA CYS A 51 7.13 -9.63 -1.26
C CYS A 51 8.65 -9.44 -1.25
N TYR A 52 9.15 -8.22 -1.40
CA TYR A 52 10.59 -7.96 -1.33
C TYR A 52 10.98 -7.17 -0.09
N GLY A 53 12.02 -7.65 0.60
CA GLY A 53 12.81 -6.86 1.55
C GLY A 53 13.97 -6.19 0.83
N PHE A 54 14.27 -4.92 1.15
CA PHE A 54 15.37 -4.17 0.55
C PHE A 54 15.82 -2.99 1.41
N GLN A 55 16.98 -2.46 1.10
CA GLN A 55 17.43 -1.15 1.54
C GLN A 55 17.65 -0.28 0.30
N ALA A 56 17.39 1.03 0.45
CA ALA A 56 17.56 1.95 -0.66
C ALA A 56 17.95 3.35 -0.19
N ARG A 57 18.60 4.08 -1.09
CA ARG A 57 18.70 5.55 -1.06
C ARG A 57 17.75 6.09 -2.11
N ALA A 58 17.09 7.17 -1.78
CA ALA A 58 16.12 7.79 -2.67
C ALA A 58 16.16 9.31 -2.53
N VAL A 59 15.60 9.99 -3.52
CA VAL A 59 15.28 11.40 -3.49
C VAL A 59 13.78 11.58 -3.65
N ALA A 60 13.22 12.54 -2.91
CA ALA A 60 11.88 13.03 -3.12
C ALA A 60 11.96 14.52 -3.46
N ILE A 61 11.24 14.94 -4.49
CA ILE A 61 11.19 16.31 -5.01
C ILE A 61 9.74 16.72 -5.09
N ASP A 62 9.37 17.78 -4.42
CA ASP A 62 8.03 18.36 -4.43
C ASP A 62 8.11 19.88 -4.29
N ALA A 63 6.98 20.55 -4.09
CA ALA A 63 6.91 22.02 -3.92
C ALA A 63 7.70 22.54 -2.70
N VAL A 64 7.99 21.69 -1.72
CA VAL A 64 8.78 22.06 -0.52
C VAL A 64 10.28 22.01 -0.82
N GLY A 65 10.72 21.21 -1.78
CA GLY A 65 12.12 21.10 -2.19
C GLY A 65 12.59 19.67 -2.44
N VAL A 66 13.90 19.48 -2.35
CA VAL A 66 14.55 18.17 -2.53
C VAL A 66 14.90 17.59 -1.17
N ARG A 67 14.55 16.33 -0.96
CA ARG A 67 14.86 15.58 0.27
C ARG A 67 15.55 14.28 -0.07
N THR A 68 16.60 13.97 0.65
CA THR A 68 17.33 12.70 0.54
C THR A 68 16.84 11.74 1.62
N LEU A 69 16.58 10.49 1.23
CA LEU A 69 15.95 9.49 2.07
C LEU A 69 16.80 8.22 2.14
N ALA A 70 16.82 7.60 3.31
CA ALA A 70 17.18 6.20 3.46
C ALA A 70 15.90 5.39 3.71
N LEU A 71 15.74 4.31 2.96
CA LEU A 71 14.60 3.41 3.06
C LEU A 71 15.08 2.04 3.52
N SER A 72 14.33 1.44 4.44
CA SER A 72 14.48 0.05 4.81
C SER A 72 13.11 -0.63 4.78
N HIS A 73 12.95 -1.61 3.94
CA HIS A 73 11.77 -2.45 3.88
C HIS A 73 12.15 -3.87 4.28
N ARG A 74 11.53 -4.39 5.32
CA ARG A 74 11.80 -5.72 5.88
C ARG A 74 10.50 -6.49 6.05
N ILE A 75 10.60 -7.81 5.91
CA ILE A 75 9.51 -8.73 6.19
C ILE A 75 10.00 -9.71 7.25
N GLN A 76 9.42 -9.67 8.44
CA GLN A 76 9.73 -10.59 9.55
C GLN A 76 8.46 -11.29 10.00
N ASN A 77 8.48 -12.61 9.99
CA ASN A 77 7.32 -13.44 10.38
C ASN A 77 6.02 -13.07 9.63
N GLY A 78 6.15 -12.68 8.37
CA GLY A 78 5.03 -12.24 7.54
C GLY A 78 4.57 -10.80 7.80
N ILE A 79 5.18 -10.07 8.72
CA ILE A 79 4.85 -8.67 9.01
C ILE A 79 5.85 -7.76 8.27
N ARG A 80 5.33 -6.80 7.53
CA ARG A 80 6.13 -5.80 6.84
C ARG A 80 6.42 -4.61 7.76
N GLN A 81 7.67 -4.20 7.74
CA GLN A 81 8.16 -3.01 8.42
C GLN A 81 8.85 -2.12 7.40
N GLN A 82 8.43 -0.88 7.30
CA GLN A 82 9.08 0.13 6.47
C GLN A 82 9.55 1.26 7.36
N VAL A 83 10.83 1.59 7.23
CA VAL A 83 11.44 2.75 7.89
C VAL A 83 11.88 3.70 6.80
N VAL A 84 11.47 4.95 6.91
CA VAL A 84 11.91 6.07 6.08
C VAL A 84 12.63 7.04 6.98
N GLN A 85 13.89 7.31 6.69
CA GLN A 85 14.73 8.25 7.42
C GLN A 85 15.10 9.41 6.49
N TYR A 86 14.86 10.64 6.93
CA TYR A 86 15.36 11.83 6.27
C TYR A 86 16.84 11.96 6.57
N LEU A 87 17.65 12.23 5.53
CA LEU A 87 19.09 12.37 5.64
C LEU A 87 19.53 13.84 5.67
N ASP A 88 18.62 14.74 5.30
CA ASP A 88 18.82 16.18 5.28
C ASP A 88 17.95 16.82 6.37
N GLY A 89 18.45 17.90 6.97
CA GLY A 89 17.74 18.63 8.02
C GLY A 89 17.71 17.91 9.38
N PRO A 90 16.72 18.21 10.23
CA PRO A 90 16.56 17.54 11.51
C PRO A 90 16.37 16.04 11.34
N SER A 91 16.96 15.23 12.23
CA SER A 91 16.84 13.78 12.18
C SER A 91 15.38 13.35 12.42
N VAL A 92 14.70 12.99 11.35
CA VAL A 92 13.33 12.48 11.39
C VAL A 92 13.35 11.05 10.83
N SER A 93 12.83 10.12 11.62
CA SER A 93 12.62 8.73 11.22
C SER A 93 11.15 8.39 11.34
N ILE A 94 10.56 7.93 10.26
CA ILE A 94 9.16 7.50 10.23
C ILE A 94 9.15 5.97 10.06
N GLU A 95 8.68 5.26 11.09
CA GLU A 95 8.43 3.85 11.00
C GLU A 95 6.96 3.62 10.62
N ARG A 96 6.75 2.87 9.55
CA ARG A 96 5.43 2.42 9.12
C ARG A 96 5.38 0.90 9.17
N ARG A 97 4.43 0.38 9.91
CA ARG A 97 4.06 -1.06 9.93
C ARG A 97 2.84 -1.32 9.06
N SER A 98 2.68 -0.56 8.01
CA SER A 98 1.55 -0.61 7.11
C SER A 98 1.96 -1.00 5.70
N PRO A 99 1.05 -1.59 4.92
CA PRO A 99 1.28 -1.85 3.52
C PRO A 99 1.61 -0.56 2.75
N VAL A 100 2.63 -0.63 1.90
CA VAL A 100 2.85 0.35 0.84
C VAL A 100 1.80 0.09 -0.23
N GLY A 101 1.02 1.10 -0.60
CA GLY A 101 -0.19 0.91 -1.38
C GLY A 101 -1.36 0.59 -0.44
N ARG A 102 -2.15 1.59 -0.13
CA ARG A 102 -3.25 1.49 0.82
C ARG A 102 -4.54 1.18 0.08
N LEU A 103 -4.68 -0.03 -0.40
CA LEU A 103 -5.99 -0.49 -0.81
C LEU A 103 -6.41 -1.61 0.12
N ALA A 104 -7.21 -1.30 1.13
CA ALA A 104 -7.96 -2.29 1.88
C ALA A 104 -9.40 -2.21 1.38
N TRP A 105 -9.89 -3.28 0.78
CA TRP A 105 -11.28 -3.38 0.42
C TRP A 105 -12.10 -3.71 1.66
N THR A 106 -13.05 -2.84 1.96
CA THR A 106 -14.09 -3.15 2.94
C THR A 106 -15.41 -3.07 2.20
N GLU A 107 -15.81 -4.13 1.54
CA GLU A 107 -17.17 -4.23 0.99
C GLU A 107 -18.22 -4.32 2.11
N ASP A 108 -17.82 -4.85 3.26
CA ASP A 108 -18.59 -4.83 4.50
C ASP A 108 -17.62 -4.65 5.66
N ASN A 109 -18.00 -3.92 6.68
CA ASN A 109 -17.24 -3.60 7.90
C ASN A 109 -16.64 -4.82 8.67
N SER A 110 -16.63 -6.00 8.08
CA SER A 110 -16.27 -7.25 8.73
C SER A 110 -14.92 -7.85 8.34
N SER A 111 -14.34 -7.54 7.17
CA SER A 111 -13.04 -8.09 6.76
C SER A 111 -12.19 -7.11 5.96
N SER A 112 -11.08 -6.66 6.53
CA SER A 112 -10.04 -5.97 5.74
C SER A 112 -9.16 -7.03 5.10
N GLU A 113 -9.43 -7.37 3.85
CA GLU A 113 -8.61 -8.24 3.05
C GLU A 113 -7.73 -7.40 2.12
N LEU A 114 -6.44 -7.77 2.01
CA LEU A 114 -5.61 -7.20 0.95
C LEU A 114 -6.11 -7.76 -0.39
N PRO A 115 -6.41 -6.90 -1.35
CA PRO A 115 -6.72 -7.38 -2.69
C PRO A 115 -5.50 -8.11 -3.28
N SER A 116 -5.75 -9.17 -4.04
CA SER A 116 -4.71 -9.78 -4.86
C SER A 116 -4.15 -8.73 -5.85
N PRO A 117 -2.91 -8.89 -6.37
CA PRO A 117 -2.37 -7.99 -7.39
C PRO A 117 -3.29 -7.83 -8.58
N GLN A 118 -3.91 -8.94 -9.03
CA GLN A 118 -4.85 -8.95 -10.14
C GLN A 118 -6.08 -8.10 -9.84
N ARG A 119 -6.70 -8.31 -8.68
CA ARG A 119 -7.87 -7.53 -8.26
C ARG A 119 -7.54 -6.05 -8.13
N TRP A 120 -6.36 -5.74 -7.60
CA TRP A 120 -5.91 -4.37 -7.51
C TRP A 120 -5.63 -3.74 -8.88
N ALA A 121 -4.95 -4.45 -9.78
CA ALA A 121 -4.71 -3.97 -11.13
C ALA A 121 -6.03 -3.71 -11.88
N THR A 122 -6.99 -4.66 -11.81
CA THR A 122 -8.32 -4.49 -12.40
C THR A 122 -9.03 -3.26 -11.87
N HIS A 123 -8.98 -3.02 -10.56
CA HIS A 123 -9.57 -1.82 -9.96
C HIS A 123 -8.94 -0.53 -10.49
N LEU A 124 -7.60 -0.48 -10.59
CA LEU A 124 -6.92 0.69 -11.14
C LEU A 124 -7.30 0.96 -12.59
N GLU A 125 -7.43 -0.08 -13.41
CA GLU A 125 -7.82 0.02 -14.82
C GLU A 125 -9.26 0.50 -15.03
N GLU A 126 -10.12 0.41 -14.02
CA GLU A 126 -11.45 1.04 -14.08
C GLU A 126 -11.36 2.58 -14.09
N PHE A 127 -10.36 3.16 -13.43
CA PHE A 127 -10.22 4.60 -13.23
C PHE A 127 -9.05 5.23 -13.98
N TYR A 128 -8.10 4.43 -14.43
CA TYR A 128 -6.96 4.86 -15.21
C TYR A 128 -6.81 4.04 -16.49
N SER A 129 -6.35 4.69 -17.57
CA SER A 129 -5.72 3.97 -18.69
C SER A 129 -4.28 3.67 -18.32
N VAL A 130 -3.88 2.41 -18.39
CA VAL A 130 -2.52 1.98 -18.02
C VAL A 130 -1.78 1.56 -19.28
N GLU A 131 -0.70 2.26 -19.60
CA GLU A 131 0.07 2.02 -20.81
C GLU A 131 1.52 1.66 -20.50
N LEU A 132 2.09 0.74 -21.29
CA LEU A 132 3.49 0.37 -21.24
C LEU A 132 4.26 1.22 -22.26
N GLU A 133 5.05 2.18 -21.77
CA GLU A 133 5.79 3.11 -22.66
C GLU A 133 7.15 2.57 -23.12
N GLY A 134 7.63 1.48 -22.52
CA GLY A 134 8.83 0.80 -22.99
C GLY A 134 9.92 0.63 -21.93
N LYS A 135 11.13 0.29 -22.42
CA LYS A 135 12.30 -0.03 -21.58
C LYS A 135 13.16 1.20 -21.35
N THR A 136 13.69 1.35 -20.15
CA THR A 136 14.53 2.47 -19.72
C THR A 136 15.49 2.02 -18.62
N ARG A 137 16.23 2.95 -18.00
CA ARG A 137 17.10 2.68 -16.85
C ARG A 137 16.89 3.68 -15.73
N VAL A 138 16.83 3.18 -14.49
CA VAL A 138 16.74 3.98 -13.26
C VAL A 138 17.70 3.38 -12.23
N ALA A 139 18.48 4.20 -11.54
CA ALA A 139 19.45 3.77 -10.53
C ALA A 139 20.42 2.68 -11.04
N GLY A 140 20.80 2.74 -12.33
CA GLY A 140 21.68 1.74 -12.96
C GLY A 140 21.01 0.41 -13.29
N ARG A 141 19.70 0.28 -13.08
CA ARG A 141 18.91 -0.95 -13.28
C ARG A 141 18.00 -0.82 -14.50
N ASP A 142 17.78 -1.92 -15.20
CA ASP A 142 16.83 -1.96 -16.30
C ASP A 142 15.40 -1.88 -15.75
N ALA A 143 14.61 -0.99 -16.30
CA ALA A 143 13.25 -0.71 -15.88
C ALA A 143 12.27 -0.68 -17.06
N VAL A 144 11.00 -0.85 -16.77
CA VAL A 144 9.90 -0.53 -17.69
C VAL A 144 9.14 0.67 -17.14
N LYS A 145 8.63 1.51 -18.05
CA LYS A 145 7.81 2.66 -17.67
C LYS A 145 6.34 2.33 -17.92
N LEU A 146 5.52 2.50 -16.90
CA LEU A 146 4.06 2.51 -16.97
C LEU A 146 3.55 3.93 -16.80
N VAL A 147 2.58 4.29 -17.61
CA VAL A 147 1.88 5.58 -17.58
C VAL A 147 0.43 5.32 -17.19
N PHE A 148 -0.07 6.07 -16.22
CA PHE A 148 -1.44 6.01 -15.73
C PHE A 148 -2.12 7.33 -16.04
N GLU A 149 -3.02 7.33 -17.02
CA GLU A 149 -3.83 8.49 -17.36
C GLU A 149 -5.21 8.34 -16.73
N PRO A 150 -5.66 9.31 -15.91
CA PRO A 150 -6.97 9.22 -15.29
C PRO A 150 -8.10 9.29 -16.31
N ARG A 151 -9.18 8.55 -16.05
CA ARG A 151 -10.41 8.56 -16.86
C ARG A 151 -11.40 9.65 -16.45
N ASP A 152 -11.05 10.42 -15.42
CA ASP A 152 -11.88 11.50 -14.89
C ASP A 152 -11.05 12.75 -14.53
N GLN A 153 -11.73 13.83 -14.14
CA GLN A 153 -11.09 15.12 -13.81
C GLN A 153 -10.68 15.23 -12.33
N TRP A 154 -10.82 14.19 -11.54
CA TRP A 154 -10.60 14.23 -10.10
C TRP A 154 -9.27 13.63 -9.67
N ARG A 155 -8.54 13.09 -10.63
CA ARG A 155 -7.28 12.38 -10.42
C ARG A 155 -6.14 13.03 -11.18
N PHE A 156 -4.94 12.73 -10.73
CA PHE A 156 -3.70 13.10 -11.39
C PHE A 156 -3.16 11.93 -12.19
N SER A 157 -2.32 12.22 -13.19
CA SER A 157 -1.58 11.20 -13.93
C SER A 157 -0.39 10.72 -13.11
N HIS A 158 -0.04 9.45 -13.28
CA HIS A 158 1.15 8.88 -12.63
C HIS A 158 2.04 8.22 -13.66
N GLU A 159 3.34 8.27 -13.41
CA GLU A 159 4.33 7.51 -14.15
C GLU A 159 5.13 6.64 -13.18
N TRP A 160 5.24 5.35 -13.49
CA TRP A 160 5.97 4.39 -12.69
C TRP A 160 7.10 3.75 -13.48
N TRP A 161 8.29 3.68 -12.89
CA TRP A 161 9.40 2.89 -13.41
C TRP A 161 9.60 1.67 -12.53
N ILE A 162 9.36 0.52 -13.10
CA ILE A 162 9.39 -0.78 -12.43
C ILE A 162 10.65 -1.52 -12.83
N ASP A 163 11.41 -1.99 -11.86
CA ASP A 163 12.62 -2.80 -12.06
C ASP A 163 12.30 -4.10 -12.77
N GLN A 164 12.95 -4.38 -13.90
CA GLN A 164 12.66 -5.59 -14.68
C GLN A 164 13.01 -6.88 -13.94
N ALA A 165 14.02 -6.85 -13.09
CA ALA A 165 14.47 -8.05 -12.38
C ALA A 165 13.54 -8.41 -11.21
N THR A 166 13.09 -7.43 -10.43
CA THR A 166 12.35 -7.66 -9.17
C THR A 166 10.88 -7.27 -9.23
N GLY A 167 10.50 -6.35 -10.09
CA GLY A 167 9.18 -5.70 -10.07
C GLY A 167 9.10 -4.50 -9.11
N LEU A 168 10.16 -4.17 -8.38
CA LEU A 168 10.13 -3.05 -7.44
C LEU A 168 10.00 -1.70 -8.15
N LEU A 169 9.22 -0.81 -7.56
CA LEU A 169 9.09 0.56 -8.02
C LEU A 169 10.39 1.34 -7.76
N LEU A 170 11.05 1.79 -8.84
CA LEU A 170 12.29 2.54 -8.78
C LEU A 170 12.08 4.05 -8.84
N LYS A 171 11.04 4.49 -9.56
CA LYS A 171 10.71 5.90 -9.70
C LYS A 171 9.19 6.06 -9.84
N HIS A 172 8.67 7.11 -9.25
CA HIS A 172 7.29 7.56 -9.39
C HIS A 172 7.28 9.05 -9.66
N VAL A 173 6.47 9.47 -10.61
CA VAL A 173 6.18 10.89 -10.90
C VAL A 173 4.68 11.09 -10.83
N LEU A 174 4.28 12.15 -10.15
CA LEU A 174 2.91 12.62 -10.06
C LEU A 174 2.76 13.89 -10.90
N ILE A 175 1.77 13.91 -11.79
CA ILE A 175 1.57 14.98 -12.78
C ILE A 175 0.15 15.50 -12.64
N ASP A 176 0.00 16.83 -12.54
CA ASP A 176 -1.30 17.47 -12.43
C ASP A 176 -2.06 17.50 -13.77
N GLN A 177 -3.28 18.04 -13.73
CA GLN A 177 -4.14 18.16 -14.92
C GLN A 177 -3.62 19.17 -15.95
N GLN A 178 -2.65 20.01 -15.60
CA GLN A 178 -1.97 20.95 -16.48
C GLN A 178 -0.68 20.38 -17.08
N GLY A 179 -0.36 19.12 -16.76
CA GLY A 179 0.86 18.45 -17.19
C GLY A 179 2.11 18.86 -16.41
N GLN A 180 1.95 19.50 -15.23
CA GLN A 180 3.07 19.88 -14.38
C GLN A 180 3.42 18.78 -13.40
N ILE A 181 4.71 18.52 -13.24
CA ILE A 181 5.19 17.55 -12.24
C ILE A 181 5.02 18.15 -10.85
N ILE A 182 4.22 17.50 -10.01
CA ILE A 182 3.95 17.90 -8.63
C ILE A 182 4.90 17.22 -7.66
N GLU A 183 5.19 15.95 -7.92
CA GLU A 183 6.05 15.14 -7.06
C GLU A 183 6.89 14.17 -7.90
N THR A 184 8.14 13.99 -7.52
CA THR A 184 9.01 12.94 -8.02
C THR A 184 9.62 12.20 -6.84
N PHE A 185 9.45 10.90 -6.82
CA PHE A 185 10.21 9.99 -5.95
C PHE A 185 11.09 9.11 -6.82
N GLN A 186 12.38 8.99 -6.49
CA GLN A 186 13.30 8.14 -7.23
C GLN A 186 14.30 7.45 -6.33
N ILE A 187 14.40 6.14 -6.44
CA ILE A 187 15.50 5.37 -5.87
C ILE A 187 16.77 5.71 -6.65
N THR A 188 17.82 6.12 -5.92
CA THR A 188 19.15 6.39 -6.49
C THR A 188 20.07 5.18 -6.32
N GLN A 189 19.81 4.35 -5.32
CA GLN A 189 20.53 3.12 -5.07
C GLN A 189 19.60 2.10 -4.42
N LEU A 190 19.45 0.93 -5.03
CA LEU A 190 18.75 -0.22 -4.47
C LEU A 190 19.76 -1.27 -4.01
N GLN A 191 19.71 -1.66 -2.74
CA GLN A 191 20.64 -2.61 -2.13
C GLN A 191 19.92 -3.91 -1.77
N SER A 192 20.54 -5.00 -2.17
CA SER A 192 20.20 -6.38 -1.74
C SER A 192 18.71 -6.68 -1.68
N PRO A 193 17.94 -6.47 -2.78
CA PRO A 193 16.56 -6.87 -2.78
C PRO A 193 16.45 -8.38 -2.62
N GLN A 194 15.71 -8.83 -1.60
CA GLN A 194 15.50 -10.24 -1.28
C GLN A 194 14.02 -10.55 -1.29
N GLN A 195 13.64 -11.54 -2.07
CA GLN A 195 12.27 -12.03 -2.08
C GLN A 195 11.98 -12.81 -0.80
N TYR A 196 10.89 -12.48 -0.15
CA TYR A 196 10.30 -13.27 0.91
C TYR A 196 9.47 -14.41 0.29
N THR A 197 9.59 -15.61 0.85
CA THR A 197 8.91 -16.81 0.28
C THR A 197 7.74 -17.32 1.12
N GLY A 198 7.38 -16.60 2.19
CA GLY A 198 6.27 -16.95 3.07
C GLY A 198 5.03 -16.10 2.81
N VAL A 199 4.06 -16.23 3.70
CA VAL A 199 2.83 -15.45 3.70
C VAL A 199 3.04 -14.12 4.41
N VAL A 200 2.74 -13.02 3.72
CA VAL A 200 2.71 -11.68 4.31
C VAL A 200 1.33 -11.43 4.87
N ARG A 201 1.26 -11.10 6.16
CA ARG A 201 0.01 -10.84 6.86
C ARG A 201 -0.24 -9.34 6.97
N LEU A 202 -1.51 -8.98 6.96
CA LEU A 202 -1.94 -7.65 7.34
C LEU A 202 -2.07 -7.58 8.85
N ASP A 203 -1.22 -6.78 9.46
CA ASP A 203 -1.35 -6.42 10.86
C ASP A 203 -2.00 -5.02 10.93
N SER A 204 -3.29 -4.98 10.67
CA SER A 204 -4.07 -3.74 10.82
C SER A 204 -5.07 -3.94 11.95
N PRO A 205 -4.85 -3.31 13.09
CA PRO A 205 -5.91 -3.21 14.09
C PRO A 205 -7.07 -2.44 13.46
N ARG A 206 -8.24 -3.06 13.41
CA ARG A 206 -9.47 -2.42 12.94
C ARG A 206 -9.97 -1.51 14.04
N VAL A 207 -9.98 -0.23 13.81
CA VAL A 207 -10.78 0.69 14.58
C VAL A 207 -11.89 1.19 13.68
N ALA A 208 -13.09 0.64 13.88
CA ALA A 208 -14.30 1.24 13.33
C ALA A 208 -14.51 2.56 14.11
N LEU A 209 -14.11 3.68 13.51
CA LEU A 209 -14.40 4.98 14.08
C LEU A 209 -15.86 5.32 13.80
N SER A 210 -16.70 5.24 14.82
CA SER A 210 -18.00 5.88 14.79
C SER A 210 -17.78 7.39 14.85
N THR A 211 -18.03 8.09 13.76
CA THR A 211 -17.91 9.56 13.68
C THR A 211 -19.28 10.18 13.54
N PRO A 212 -19.56 11.32 14.17
CA PRO A 212 -20.84 12.03 14.05
C PRO A 212 -21.03 12.71 12.69
N TRP A 213 -20.02 12.68 11.81
CA TRP A 213 -20.04 13.28 10.49
C TRP A 213 -19.87 12.22 9.41
N GLN A 214 -20.37 12.51 8.22
CA GLN A 214 -20.31 11.63 7.07
C GLN A 214 -19.71 12.36 5.87
N VAL A 215 -18.98 11.63 5.03
CA VAL A 215 -18.58 12.10 3.71
C VAL A 215 -19.74 11.81 2.75
N THR A 216 -20.30 12.85 2.17
CA THR A 216 -21.47 12.74 1.30
C THR A 216 -21.13 12.50 -0.16
N TRP A 217 -19.88 12.79 -0.55
CA TRP A 217 -19.40 12.58 -1.90
C TRP A 217 -17.90 12.26 -1.93
N LEU A 218 -17.52 11.33 -2.77
CA LEU A 218 -16.14 10.98 -3.14
C LEU A 218 -16.11 10.65 -4.63
N PRO A 219 -14.99 10.86 -5.32
CA PRO A 219 -14.81 10.30 -6.65
C PRO A 219 -14.98 8.79 -6.63
N ALA A 220 -15.54 8.22 -7.70
CA ALA A 220 -15.71 6.78 -7.82
C ALA A 220 -14.38 6.04 -7.59
N GLY A 221 -14.42 4.85 -6.97
CA GLY A 221 -13.22 4.05 -6.69
C GLY A 221 -12.44 4.41 -5.44
N PHE A 222 -12.72 5.55 -4.79
CA PHE A 222 -12.12 5.85 -3.49
C PHE A 222 -12.84 5.06 -2.39
N VAL A 223 -12.12 4.19 -1.73
CA VAL A 223 -12.64 3.38 -0.62
C VAL A 223 -12.02 3.80 0.71
N ASN A 224 -12.80 3.71 1.78
CA ASN A 224 -12.34 4.02 3.13
C ASN A 224 -11.22 3.08 3.54
N GLN A 225 -10.14 3.64 4.08
CA GLN A 225 -8.97 2.90 4.53
C GLN A 225 -8.96 2.80 6.06
N PRO A 226 -8.55 1.65 6.62
CA PRO A 226 -8.37 1.55 8.06
C PRO A 226 -7.28 2.52 8.50
N VAL A 227 -7.60 3.35 9.50
CA VAL A 227 -6.67 4.31 10.08
C VAL A 227 -6.35 3.88 11.49
N THR A 228 -5.06 3.75 11.79
CA THR A 228 -4.59 3.61 13.17
C THR A 228 -4.34 5.02 13.70
N PHE A 229 -5.27 5.56 14.46
CA PHE A 229 -5.10 6.86 15.10
C PHE A 229 -4.91 6.69 16.60
N THR A 230 -3.84 7.25 17.11
CA THR A 230 -3.56 7.30 18.55
C THR A 230 -3.41 8.77 18.95
N GLY A 231 -4.44 9.35 19.50
CA GLY A 231 -4.32 10.56 20.29
C GLY A 231 -5.00 11.81 19.75
N ASN A 232 -5.55 12.53 20.69
CA ASN A 232 -6.16 13.86 20.65
C ASN A 232 -7.47 14.01 19.84
N ASP A 233 -8.20 15.05 20.08
CA ASP A 233 -9.57 15.38 19.64
C ASP A 233 -9.76 15.48 18.10
N ARG A 234 -8.74 15.16 17.30
CA ARG A 234 -8.77 15.15 15.85
C ARG A 234 -9.27 13.82 15.32
N GLN A 235 -10.32 13.84 14.53
CA GLN A 235 -10.79 12.68 13.81
C GLN A 235 -10.18 12.65 12.41
N GLN A 236 -9.62 11.51 11.99
CA GLN A 236 -9.07 11.33 10.66
C GLN A 236 -9.82 10.23 9.92
N ARG A 237 -10.15 10.46 8.67
CA ARG A 237 -10.53 9.43 7.71
C ARG A 237 -9.60 9.47 6.51
N VAL A 238 -9.26 8.30 6.00
CA VAL A 238 -8.42 8.16 4.83
C VAL A 238 -9.16 7.37 3.78
N TYR A 239 -9.14 7.86 2.56
CA TYR A 239 -9.72 7.21 1.38
C TYR A 239 -8.64 7.03 0.33
N SER A 240 -8.69 5.92 -0.40
CA SER A 240 -7.74 5.66 -1.49
C SER A 240 -8.42 4.91 -2.62
N ASP A 241 -8.00 5.18 -3.84
CA ASP A 241 -8.32 4.40 -5.03
C ASP A 241 -7.23 3.39 -5.40
N GLY A 242 -6.18 3.33 -4.56
CA GLY A 242 -5.02 2.46 -4.78
C GLY A 242 -3.77 3.19 -5.25
N LEU A 243 -3.88 4.31 -5.95
CA LEU A 243 -2.78 5.21 -6.32
C LEU A 243 -2.83 6.50 -5.51
N ALA A 244 -3.95 7.19 -5.55
CA ALA A 244 -4.18 8.42 -4.82
C ALA A 244 -4.72 8.13 -3.40
N THR A 245 -4.44 9.05 -2.47
CA THR A 245 -4.93 8.97 -1.09
C THR A 245 -5.40 10.35 -0.65
N VAL A 246 -6.60 10.40 -0.09
CA VAL A 246 -7.20 11.59 0.51
C VAL A 246 -7.33 11.37 2.01
N SER A 247 -6.79 12.29 2.81
CA SER A 247 -6.93 12.30 4.26
C SER A 247 -7.80 13.47 4.69
N LEU A 248 -8.89 13.18 5.38
CA LEU A 248 -9.80 14.16 5.95
C LEU A 248 -9.53 14.26 7.45
N PHE A 249 -9.32 15.47 7.93
CA PHE A 249 -9.14 15.77 9.34
C PHE A 249 -10.30 16.66 9.80
N VAL A 250 -10.97 16.26 10.88
CA VAL A 250 -12.07 17.01 11.49
C VAL A 250 -11.67 17.32 12.92
N GLU A 251 -11.75 18.60 13.27
CA GLU A 251 -11.45 19.12 14.60
C GLU A 251 -12.67 19.84 15.16
N PRO A 252 -12.95 19.76 16.48
CA PRO A 252 -13.92 20.63 17.12
C PRO A 252 -13.44 22.07 17.00
N LEU A 253 -14.36 22.98 16.64
CA LEU A 253 -14.05 24.41 16.70
C LEU A 253 -13.99 24.83 18.17
N SER A 254 -12.84 25.38 18.58
CA SER A 254 -12.76 26.04 19.88
C SER A 254 -13.62 27.33 19.83
N SER A 255 -14.34 27.64 20.92
CA SER A 255 -15.24 28.80 21.00
C SER A 255 -14.57 30.15 20.76
N ASP A 256 -13.24 30.22 20.72
CA ASP A 256 -12.43 31.42 20.53
C ASP A 256 -11.94 31.64 19.08
N THR A 257 -12.23 30.71 18.17
CA THR A 257 -11.78 30.84 16.77
C THR A 257 -13.00 31.20 15.91
N THR A 258 -13.20 32.49 15.67
CA THR A 258 -14.09 32.95 14.60
C THR A 258 -13.45 32.57 13.26
N PRO A 259 -14.06 31.70 12.44
CA PRO A 259 -13.48 31.36 11.15
C PRO A 259 -13.51 32.59 10.24
N ALA A 260 -12.33 33.06 9.83
CA ALA A 260 -12.25 33.97 8.69
C ALA A 260 -12.62 33.16 7.44
N LEU A 261 -13.85 33.30 6.97
CA LEU A 261 -14.24 32.85 5.65
C LEU A 261 -13.46 33.69 4.64
N GLN A 262 -12.41 33.13 4.09
CA GLN A 262 -11.83 33.64 2.85
C GLN A 262 -12.66 33.08 1.70
N GLU A 263 -13.51 33.93 1.14
CA GLU A 263 -14.07 33.73 -0.18
C GLU A 263 -12.95 33.90 -1.21
N GLY A 264 -12.69 32.84 -1.98
CA GLY A 264 -11.76 32.82 -3.10
C GLY A 264 -12.30 31.93 -4.21
#